data_6084f4d950b006478cd24502d62cefaa
#
_entry.id   6084f4d950b006478cd24502d62cefaa
#
_cell.length_a   1.000
_cell.length_b   1.000
_cell.length_c   1.000
_cell.angle_alpha   90.00
_cell.angle_beta   90.00
_cell.angle_gamma   90.00
#
_symmetry.space_group_name_H-M   'P 1'
#
loop_
_entity.id
_entity.type
_entity.pdbx_description
1 polymer ?
#
loop_
_entity_poly.entity_id
_entity_poly.type
_entity_poly.pdbx_seq_one_letter_code
_entity_poly.pdbx_strand_id
1 'polypeptide(L)'
;MTHGAGLTIGVLGSYGGRNLGDEAILTGLLTDLRTQEPNARIIVFSRNPEHTRAAHPDVEAVPWEGVSRTDSALVLAQLDLLILGGGGILYDREARRYLRVVRVAQERGLPLITYAVGVGPLSDSVDTGMVRETLASAVQVTVRDQESRMVLEEAGLLNPITVTADPAFLLKPADFPAHLLAEEGVPVGKPLVGISVREPGRAAERLDVDGYHRLLAQIGDFLVHRIDAHVLFVPMERDDIRHSHGVLSHMVAAERGRILHGTYSPQQVLGLMRHFDLAVGMRLHFLIFAAMVGTPFLPLPYAGKVFDLAQRLGVPALRGVEREVEGPLLAEVDRLWDEREERAEATARRVAEVCEQAQGTSEVTRAVLESLRSQALTRV
;
A
#
# COMPACT_ATOMS: atom_id res chain seq x y z
N MET A 1 -33.13 25.78 -10.14
CA MET A 1 -32.40 24.54 -10.13
C MET A 1 -31.69 24.45 -8.78
N THR A 2 -32.31 23.82 -7.82
CA THR A 2 -31.68 23.54 -6.50
C THR A 2 -30.59 22.49 -6.77
N HIS A 3 -29.33 22.90 -6.69
CA HIS A 3 -28.24 21.95 -6.58
C HIS A 3 -28.50 21.09 -5.33
N GLY A 4 -28.88 19.83 -5.51
CA GLY A 4 -28.95 18.90 -4.40
C GLY A 4 -27.57 18.90 -3.72
N ALA A 5 -27.57 19.03 -2.39
CA ALA A 5 -26.35 18.98 -1.60
C ALA A 5 -25.62 17.67 -1.94
N GLY A 6 -24.34 17.75 -2.33
CA GLY A 6 -23.51 16.58 -2.63
C GLY A 6 -23.38 15.70 -1.39
N LEU A 7 -23.13 14.40 -1.58
CA LEU A 7 -22.89 13.47 -0.47
C LEU A 7 -21.66 13.89 0.35
N THR A 8 -21.73 13.68 1.66
CA THR A 8 -20.58 13.83 2.57
C THR A 8 -20.02 12.44 2.89
N ILE A 9 -18.81 12.17 2.46
CA ILE A 9 -18.18 10.84 2.55
C ILE A 9 -16.99 10.91 3.52
N GLY A 10 -17.00 10.06 4.55
CA GLY A 10 -15.87 9.86 5.44
C GLY A 10 -14.96 8.75 4.94
N VAL A 11 -13.65 8.97 4.97
CA VAL A 11 -12.64 7.97 4.58
C VAL A 11 -11.72 7.72 5.77
N LEU A 12 -11.76 6.52 6.33
CA LEU A 12 -10.97 6.07 7.47
C LEU A 12 -9.97 5.00 7.06
N GLY A 13 -8.70 5.18 7.38
CA GLY A 13 -7.63 4.21 7.09
C GLY A 13 -6.30 4.63 7.71
N SER A 14 -5.21 4.01 7.28
CA SER A 14 -3.85 4.29 7.80
C SER A 14 -3.22 5.55 7.16
N TYR A 15 -3.97 6.62 7.03
CA TYR A 15 -3.60 7.81 6.28
C TYR A 15 -2.93 8.89 7.13
N GLY A 16 -2.10 9.72 6.50
CA GLY A 16 -1.33 10.77 7.16
C GLY A 16 -0.11 10.28 7.93
N GLY A 17 0.19 8.98 7.88
CA GLY A 17 1.35 8.37 8.53
C GLY A 17 2.66 8.51 7.77
N ARG A 18 2.64 9.10 6.57
CA ARG A 18 3.78 9.22 5.65
C ARG A 18 4.36 7.87 5.22
N ASN A 19 3.59 6.81 5.28
CA ASN A 19 3.89 5.56 4.59
C ASN A 19 3.44 5.71 3.14
N LEU A 20 4.38 5.68 2.19
CA LEU A 20 4.10 5.91 0.77
C LEU A 20 3.06 4.95 0.19
N GLY A 21 2.98 3.73 0.73
CA GLY A 21 1.96 2.78 0.32
C GLY A 21 0.56 3.16 0.76
N ASP A 22 0.39 3.53 2.03
CA ASP A 22 -0.91 3.97 2.56
C ASP A 22 -1.37 5.27 1.90
N GLU A 23 -0.43 6.19 1.62
CA GLU A 23 -0.72 7.43 0.87
C GLU A 23 -1.07 7.16 -0.60
N ALA A 24 -0.47 6.13 -1.22
CA ALA A 24 -0.84 5.69 -2.57
C ALA A 24 -2.28 5.15 -2.62
N ILE A 25 -2.65 4.35 -1.65
CA ILE A 25 -4.02 3.83 -1.49
C ILE A 25 -5.00 4.99 -1.33
N LEU A 26 -4.71 5.95 -0.46
CA LEU A 26 -5.55 7.14 -0.29
C LEU A 26 -5.70 7.91 -1.60
N THR A 27 -4.60 8.13 -2.31
CA THR A 27 -4.61 8.86 -3.59
C THR A 27 -5.48 8.14 -4.63
N GLY A 28 -5.34 6.82 -4.75
CA GLY A 28 -6.15 5.99 -5.65
C GLY A 28 -7.65 6.08 -5.31
N LEU A 29 -7.98 5.89 -4.03
CA LEU A 29 -9.35 5.98 -3.53
C LEU A 29 -9.97 7.37 -3.76
N LEU A 30 -9.24 8.45 -3.44
CA LEU A 30 -9.74 9.82 -3.65
C LEU A 30 -9.95 10.14 -5.13
N THR A 31 -9.04 9.68 -6.00
CA THR A 31 -9.18 9.84 -7.45
C THR A 31 -10.44 9.14 -7.96
N ASP A 32 -10.70 7.93 -7.48
CA ASP A 32 -11.89 7.17 -7.80
C ASP A 32 -13.16 7.89 -7.31
N LEU A 33 -13.21 8.28 -6.05
CA LEU A 33 -14.35 9.01 -5.50
C LEU A 33 -14.63 10.31 -6.25
N ARG A 34 -13.62 11.08 -6.61
CA ARG A 34 -13.79 12.32 -7.39
C ARG A 34 -14.35 12.08 -8.78
N THR A 35 -14.00 10.94 -9.38
CA THR A 35 -14.55 10.55 -10.69
C THR A 35 -16.04 10.21 -10.58
N GLN A 36 -16.44 9.52 -9.51
CA GLN A 36 -17.81 9.06 -9.30
C GLN A 36 -18.72 10.15 -8.73
N GLU A 37 -18.18 10.98 -7.82
CA GLU A 37 -18.86 12.00 -7.04
C GLU A 37 -18.08 13.32 -7.07
N PRO A 38 -18.05 14.06 -8.20
CA PRO A 38 -17.26 15.29 -8.31
C PRO A 38 -17.64 16.37 -7.28
N ASN A 39 -18.89 16.36 -6.81
CA ASN A 39 -19.44 17.33 -5.86
C ASN A 39 -19.47 16.82 -4.41
N ALA A 40 -18.94 15.63 -4.12
CA ALA A 40 -18.92 15.11 -2.76
C ALA A 40 -17.99 15.93 -1.87
N ARG A 41 -18.44 16.19 -0.64
CA ARG A 41 -17.58 16.64 0.45
C ARG A 41 -16.88 15.42 1.03
N ILE A 42 -15.57 15.37 0.95
CA ILE A 42 -14.78 14.22 1.45
C ILE A 42 -14.04 14.63 2.71
N ILE A 43 -14.21 13.84 3.79
CA ILE A 43 -13.54 14.03 5.08
C ILE A 43 -12.63 12.83 5.32
N VAL A 44 -11.33 13.06 5.31
CA VAL A 44 -10.32 12.02 5.58
C VAL A 44 -9.97 12.02 7.06
N PHE A 45 -10.13 10.89 7.72
CA PHE A 45 -9.65 10.64 9.07
C PHE A 45 -8.15 10.35 9.03
N SER A 46 -7.34 11.30 9.43
CA SER A 46 -5.89 11.31 9.26
C SER A 46 -5.13 11.32 10.59
N ARG A 47 -3.96 10.65 10.62
CA ARG A 47 -2.99 10.76 11.71
C ARG A 47 -2.29 12.12 11.74
N ASN A 48 -2.13 12.73 10.56
CA ASN A 48 -1.58 14.08 10.39
C ASN A 48 -2.44 14.87 9.39
N PRO A 49 -3.50 15.56 9.87
CA PRO A 49 -4.39 16.31 9.00
C PRO A 49 -3.72 17.39 8.15
N GLU A 50 -2.65 18.02 8.65
CA GLU A 50 -1.90 19.04 7.90
C GLU A 50 -1.20 18.41 6.68
N HIS A 51 -0.54 17.28 6.88
CA HIS A 51 0.08 16.53 5.79
C HIS A 51 -0.95 16.11 4.75
N THR A 52 -2.08 15.56 5.19
CA THR A 52 -3.14 15.10 4.27
C THR A 52 -3.73 16.27 3.48
N ARG A 53 -3.99 17.43 4.11
CA ARG A 53 -4.47 18.63 3.40
C ARG A 53 -3.44 19.20 2.42
N ALA A 54 -2.16 19.14 2.75
CA ALA A 54 -1.11 19.58 1.84
C ALA A 54 -1.00 18.66 0.60
N ALA A 55 -1.15 17.34 0.78
CA ALA A 55 -1.12 16.37 -0.31
C ALA A 55 -2.43 16.35 -1.14
N HIS A 56 -3.57 16.63 -0.51
CA HIS A 56 -4.92 16.59 -1.09
C HIS A 56 -5.72 17.85 -0.70
N PRO A 57 -5.48 19.00 -1.36
CA PRO A 57 -6.09 20.29 -0.98
C PRO A 57 -7.62 20.35 -1.14
N ASP A 58 -8.18 19.41 -1.88
CA ASP A 58 -9.61 19.31 -2.20
C ASP A 58 -10.40 18.45 -1.21
N VAL A 59 -9.78 17.98 -0.12
CA VAL A 59 -10.44 17.25 0.94
C VAL A 59 -10.31 17.95 2.30
N GLU A 60 -11.24 17.68 3.17
CA GLU A 60 -11.09 18.00 4.58
C GLU A 60 -10.33 16.86 5.28
N ALA A 61 -9.46 17.20 6.19
CA ALA A 61 -8.77 16.20 7.01
C ALA A 61 -8.96 16.52 8.49
N VAL A 62 -9.33 15.49 9.25
CA VAL A 62 -9.57 15.56 10.69
C VAL A 62 -8.73 14.53 11.44
N PRO A 63 -8.26 14.82 12.66
CA PRO A 63 -7.59 13.82 13.49
C PRO A 63 -8.60 12.74 13.93
N TRP A 64 -8.12 11.51 14.06
CA TRP A 64 -8.95 10.42 14.61
C TRP A 64 -8.26 9.69 15.78
N GLU A 65 -6.94 9.73 15.86
CA GLU A 65 -6.20 9.20 16.99
C GLU A 65 -6.18 10.20 18.15
N GLY A 66 -6.36 9.70 19.37
CA GLY A 66 -6.40 10.56 20.56
C GLY A 66 -7.66 11.45 20.69
N VAL A 67 -8.60 11.32 19.76
CA VAL A 67 -9.85 12.08 19.75
C VAL A 67 -10.88 11.41 20.65
N SER A 68 -11.66 12.21 21.36
CA SER A 68 -12.74 11.70 22.21
C SER A 68 -13.85 11.05 21.39
N ARG A 69 -14.61 10.13 22.02
CA ARG A 69 -15.78 9.53 21.38
C ARG A 69 -16.82 10.59 20.95
N THR A 70 -16.97 11.64 21.76
CA THR A 70 -17.90 12.73 21.48
C THR A 70 -17.49 13.52 20.24
N ASP A 71 -16.21 13.89 20.14
CA ASP A 71 -15.72 14.63 18.98
C ASP A 71 -15.77 13.78 17.70
N SER A 72 -15.40 12.50 17.80
CA SER A 72 -15.58 11.56 16.68
C SER A 72 -17.05 11.50 16.24
N ALA A 73 -17.98 11.44 17.19
CA ALA A 73 -19.41 11.40 16.94
C ALA A 73 -19.94 12.66 16.23
N LEU A 74 -19.38 13.85 16.52
CA LEU A 74 -19.75 15.11 15.85
C LEU A 74 -19.34 15.12 14.37
N VAL A 75 -18.16 14.58 14.06
CA VAL A 75 -17.71 14.45 12.67
C VAL A 75 -18.56 13.41 11.93
N LEU A 76 -18.75 12.23 12.53
CA LEU A 76 -19.52 11.14 11.93
C LEU A 76 -20.99 11.50 11.69
N ALA A 77 -21.55 12.41 12.49
CA ALA A 77 -22.93 12.88 12.31
C ALA A 77 -23.15 13.73 11.02
N GLN A 78 -22.07 14.16 10.37
CA GLN A 78 -22.12 14.93 9.13
C GLN A 78 -22.07 14.04 7.89
N LEU A 79 -21.79 12.75 8.04
CA LEU A 79 -21.53 11.82 6.95
C LEU A 79 -22.80 11.13 6.47
N ASP A 80 -22.85 10.88 5.17
CA ASP A 80 -23.84 10.00 4.51
C ASP A 80 -23.29 8.58 4.33
N LEU A 81 -21.96 8.44 4.29
CA LEU A 81 -21.25 7.17 4.10
C LEU A 81 -19.91 7.20 4.84
N LEU A 82 -19.57 6.11 5.51
CA LEU A 82 -18.21 5.84 5.99
C LEU A 82 -17.56 4.76 5.13
N ILE A 83 -16.38 5.07 4.57
CA ILE A 83 -15.53 4.12 3.87
C ILE A 83 -14.38 3.73 4.81
N LEU A 84 -14.30 2.45 5.18
CA LEU A 84 -13.12 1.89 5.78
C LEU A 84 -12.16 1.53 4.66
N GLY A 85 -11.16 2.40 4.46
CA GLY A 85 -10.31 2.40 3.30
C GLY A 85 -9.28 1.26 3.28
N GLY A 86 -8.63 1.12 2.13
CA GLY A 86 -7.67 0.08 1.83
C GLY A 86 -6.42 0.07 2.72
N GLY A 87 -5.54 -0.86 2.43
CA GLY A 87 -4.35 -1.13 3.21
C GLY A 87 -4.53 -2.27 4.20
N GLY A 88 -3.43 -2.77 4.75
CA GLY A 88 -3.46 -3.83 5.76
C GLY A 88 -3.74 -3.24 7.14
N ILE A 89 -5.00 -3.02 7.49
CA ILE A 89 -5.42 -2.35 8.72
C ILE A 89 -6.20 -3.25 9.69
N LEU A 90 -6.74 -4.39 9.21
CA LEU A 90 -7.52 -5.31 10.02
C LEU A 90 -6.67 -6.53 10.43
N TYR A 91 -5.71 -6.33 11.33
CA TYR A 91 -4.90 -7.39 11.92
C TYR A 91 -4.83 -7.24 13.46
N ASP A 92 -4.33 -8.25 14.15
CA ASP A 92 -4.28 -8.28 15.61
C ASP A 92 -3.82 -6.96 16.24
N ARG A 93 -4.56 -6.49 17.24
CA ARG A 93 -4.39 -5.24 18.00
C ARG A 93 -4.64 -3.96 17.19
N GLU A 94 -4.20 -3.88 15.94
CA GLU A 94 -4.36 -2.68 15.11
C GLU A 94 -5.82 -2.48 14.70
N ALA A 95 -6.54 -3.54 14.36
CA ALA A 95 -7.96 -3.49 14.00
C ALA A 95 -8.80 -2.72 15.03
N ARG A 96 -8.54 -2.93 16.33
CA ARG A 96 -9.28 -2.26 17.43
C ARG A 96 -9.30 -0.74 17.31
N ARG A 97 -8.22 -0.15 16.77
CA ARG A 97 -8.08 1.32 16.64
C ARG A 97 -9.10 1.86 15.65
N TYR A 98 -9.19 1.28 14.47
CA TYR A 98 -10.11 1.69 13.41
C TYR A 98 -11.56 1.32 13.77
N LEU A 99 -11.78 0.10 14.26
CA LEU A 99 -13.12 -0.39 14.59
C LEU A 99 -13.78 0.37 15.74
N ARG A 100 -13.01 1.06 16.60
CA ARG A 100 -13.56 1.99 17.59
C ARG A 100 -14.34 3.13 16.93
N VAL A 101 -13.78 3.73 15.87
CA VAL A 101 -14.46 4.80 15.10
C VAL A 101 -15.65 4.24 14.37
N VAL A 102 -15.50 3.09 13.72
CA VAL A 102 -16.58 2.41 12.97
C VAL A 102 -17.77 2.09 13.88
N ARG A 103 -17.54 1.61 15.11
CA ARG A 103 -18.62 1.35 16.08
C ARG A 103 -19.44 2.61 16.41
N VAL A 104 -18.78 3.75 16.58
CA VAL A 104 -19.51 5.02 16.79
C VAL A 104 -20.36 5.40 15.58
N ALA A 105 -19.89 5.12 14.37
CA ALA A 105 -20.65 5.30 13.14
C ALA A 105 -21.89 4.36 13.08
N GLN A 106 -21.71 3.10 13.42
CA GLN A 106 -22.79 2.09 13.43
C GLN A 106 -23.90 2.42 14.45
N GLU A 107 -23.55 2.92 15.64
CA GLU A 107 -24.52 3.36 16.65
C GLU A 107 -25.43 4.47 16.14
N ARG A 108 -25.01 5.18 15.08
CA ARG A 108 -25.78 6.23 14.41
C ARG A 108 -26.49 5.76 13.15
N GLY A 109 -26.37 4.49 12.82
CA GLY A 109 -26.93 3.94 11.59
C GLY A 109 -26.24 4.43 10.32
N LEU A 110 -24.98 4.94 10.43
CA LEU A 110 -24.24 5.40 9.28
C LEU A 110 -23.84 4.21 8.40
N PRO A 111 -24.16 4.21 7.10
CA PRO A 111 -23.72 3.17 6.17
C PRO A 111 -22.21 3.03 6.15
N LEU A 112 -21.74 1.78 6.14
CA LEU A 112 -20.32 1.40 6.09
C LEU A 112 -20.05 0.56 4.86
N ILE A 113 -18.98 0.84 4.14
CA ILE A 113 -18.37 -0.08 3.18
C ILE A 113 -16.88 -0.24 3.50
N THR A 114 -16.30 -1.38 3.10
CA THR A 114 -14.85 -1.50 3.02
C THR A 114 -14.36 -1.26 1.59
N TYR A 115 -13.18 -0.68 1.42
CA TYR A 115 -12.60 -0.36 0.12
C TYR A 115 -11.29 -1.11 -0.08
N ALA A 116 -11.37 -2.32 -0.61
CA ALA A 116 -10.22 -3.19 -0.85
C ALA A 116 -9.30 -3.34 0.38
N VAL A 117 -9.88 -3.57 1.56
CA VAL A 117 -9.12 -3.66 2.81
C VAL A 117 -8.31 -4.95 2.88
N GLY A 118 -7.08 -4.86 3.42
CA GLY A 118 -6.27 -6.02 3.76
C GLY A 118 -6.57 -6.51 5.18
N VAL A 119 -6.78 -7.81 5.34
CA VAL A 119 -7.14 -8.44 6.60
C VAL A 119 -6.13 -9.52 6.98
N GLY A 120 -5.77 -9.57 8.25
CA GLY A 120 -4.93 -10.62 8.83
C GLY A 120 -3.45 -10.25 9.02
N PRO A 121 -2.76 -11.03 9.88
CA PRO A 121 -3.32 -12.16 10.63
C PRO A 121 -4.28 -11.73 11.74
N LEU A 122 -5.30 -12.55 12.01
CA LEU A 122 -6.24 -12.44 13.13
C LEU A 122 -6.15 -13.72 13.97
N SER A 123 -5.25 -13.73 14.95
CA SER A 123 -5.03 -14.86 15.87
C SER A 123 -5.64 -14.62 17.25
N ASP A 124 -5.88 -13.37 17.64
CA ASP A 124 -6.58 -13.01 18.87
C ASP A 124 -8.10 -13.13 18.69
N SER A 125 -8.76 -13.95 19.52
CA SER A 125 -10.18 -14.21 19.41
C SER A 125 -11.06 -12.97 19.64
N VAL A 126 -10.60 -12.01 20.43
CA VAL A 126 -11.30 -10.73 20.69
C VAL A 126 -11.24 -9.86 19.43
N ASP A 127 -10.08 -9.79 18.78
CA ASP A 127 -9.92 -9.03 17.55
C ASP A 127 -10.74 -9.67 16.40
N THR A 128 -10.68 -11.00 16.28
CA THR A 128 -11.48 -11.78 15.32
C THR A 128 -12.96 -11.52 15.49
N GLY A 129 -13.47 -11.62 16.73
CA GLY A 129 -14.87 -11.34 17.06
C GLY A 129 -15.27 -9.91 16.73
N MET A 130 -14.42 -8.93 17.08
CA MET A 130 -14.66 -7.51 16.82
C MET A 130 -14.73 -7.22 15.32
N VAL A 131 -13.81 -7.75 14.52
CA VAL A 131 -13.81 -7.60 13.05
C VAL A 131 -15.07 -8.20 12.46
N ARG A 132 -15.41 -9.45 12.80
CA ARG A 132 -16.64 -10.10 12.34
C ARG A 132 -17.89 -9.30 12.66
N GLU A 133 -18.11 -8.92 13.93
CA GLU A 133 -19.28 -8.19 14.37
C GLU A 133 -19.41 -6.84 13.67
N THR A 134 -18.29 -6.12 13.51
CA THR A 134 -18.30 -4.82 12.88
C THR A 134 -18.59 -4.92 11.39
N LEU A 135 -17.97 -5.86 10.68
CA LEU A 135 -18.18 -6.02 9.24
C LEU A 135 -19.52 -6.68 8.90
N ALA A 136 -20.15 -7.38 9.84
CA ALA A 136 -21.48 -7.97 9.63
C ALA A 136 -22.57 -6.95 9.28
N SER A 137 -22.43 -5.71 9.71
CA SER A 137 -23.35 -4.60 9.38
C SER A 137 -22.90 -3.74 8.19
N ALA A 138 -21.76 -4.06 7.55
CA ALA A 138 -21.32 -3.34 6.37
C ALA A 138 -22.26 -3.59 5.19
N VAL A 139 -22.55 -2.52 4.44
CA VAL A 139 -23.39 -2.58 3.21
C VAL A 139 -22.67 -3.39 2.14
N GLN A 140 -21.36 -3.23 2.03
CA GLN A 140 -20.51 -3.98 1.11
C GLN A 140 -19.14 -4.25 1.78
N VAL A 141 -18.61 -5.46 1.55
CA VAL A 141 -17.29 -5.86 2.00
C VAL A 141 -16.42 -6.18 0.79
N THR A 142 -15.45 -5.31 0.51
CA THR A 142 -14.44 -5.56 -0.51
C THR A 142 -13.07 -5.71 0.14
N VAL A 143 -12.30 -6.69 -0.32
CA VAL A 143 -10.94 -6.98 0.15
C VAL A 143 -9.98 -6.99 -1.04
N ARG A 144 -8.71 -6.68 -0.80
CA ARG A 144 -7.72 -6.55 -1.88
C ARG A 144 -7.13 -7.88 -2.38
N ASP A 145 -7.25 -8.96 -1.60
CA ASP A 145 -6.61 -10.24 -1.88
C ASP A 145 -7.40 -11.42 -1.33
N GLN A 146 -7.07 -12.61 -1.84
CA GLN A 146 -7.74 -13.86 -1.45
C GLN A 146 -7.39 -14.27 -0.01
N GLU A 147 -6.19 -13.94 0.48
CA GLU A 147 -5.79 -14.20 1.87
C GLU A 147 -6.73 -13.46 2.84
N SER A 148 -6.98 -12.17 2.59
CA SER A 148 -7.91 -11.35 3.37
C SER A 148 -9.34 -11.93 3.39
N ARG A 149 -9.80 -12.45 2.24
CA ARG A 149 -11.11 -13.12 2.16
C ARG A 149 -11.15 -14.37 3.04
N MET A 150 -10.14 -15.24 2.92
CA MET A 150 -10.08 -16.47 3.72
C MET A 150 -10.07 -16.17 5.23
N VAL A 151 -9.30 -15.17 5.66
CA VAL A 151 -9.25 -14.75 7.07
C VAL A 151 -10.63 -14.28 7.56
N LEU A 152 -11.39 -13.54 6.76
CA LEU A 152 -12.76 -13.12 7.14
C LEU A 152 -13.75 -14.29 7.16
N GLU A 153 -13.66 -15.21 6.21
CA GLU A 153 -14.50 -16.43 6.19
C GLU A 153 -14.18 -17.32 7.40
N GLU A 154 -12.92 -17.52 7.77
CA GLU A 154 -12.47 -18.22 8.97
C GLU A 154 -12.92 -17.52 10.27
N ALA A 155 -12.95 -16.19 10.27
CA ALA A 155 -13.53 -15.41 11.38
C ALA A 155 -15.05 -15.57 11.52
N GLY A 156 -15.71 -16.23 10.54
CA GLY A 156 -17.15 -16.49 10.54
C GLY A 156 -17.98 -15.30 10.03
N LEU A 157 -17.45 -14.44 9.18
CA LEU A 157 -18.22 -13.41 8.49
C LEU A 157 -19.12 -14.05 7.42
N LEU A 158 -20.41 -13.78 7.49
CA LEU A 158 -21.42 -14.36 6.58
C LEU A 158 -21.77 -13.43 5.40
N ASN A 159 -21.34 -12.18 5.44
CA ASN A 159 -21.58 -11.24 4.34
C ASN A 159 -20.88 -11.71 3.07
N PRO A 160 -21.44 -11.43 1.88
CA PRO A 160 -20.71 -11.57 0.63
C PRO A 160 -19.41 -10.74 0.66
N ILE A 161 -18.29 -11.38 0.32
CA ILE A 161 -16.97 -10.73 0.27
C ILE A 161 -16.52 -10.68 -1.18
N THR A 162 -16.35 -9.47 -1.70
CA THR A 162 -15.82 -9.25 -3.06
C THR A 162 -14.31 -9.07 -3.00
N VAL A 163 -13.58 -9.96 -3.67
CA VAL A 163 -12.12 -9.82 -3.83
C VAL A 163 -11.84 -8.94 -5.04
N THR A 164 -11.07 -7.90 -4.82
CA THR A 164 -10.62 -6.96 -5.86
C THR A 164 -9.10 -6.90 -5.91
N ALA A 165 -8.50 -5.73 -5.96
CA ALA A 165 -7.07 -5.57 -5.83
C ALA A 165 -6.72 -4.30 -5.03
N ASP A 166 -5.43 -4.16 -4.67
CA ASP A 166 -4.95 -3.01 -3.93
C ASP A 166 -5.21 -1.70 -4.72
N PRO A 167 -5.83 -0.68 -4.12
CA PRO A 167 -6.16 0.58 -4.81
C PRO A 167 -4.93 1.33 -5.34
N ALA A 168 -3.72 1.02 -4.86
CA ALA A 168 -2.49 1.58 -5.39
C ALA A 168 -2.29 1.24 -6.89
N PHE A 169 -2.89 0.17 -7.41
CA PHE A 169 -2.88 -0.15 -8.84
C PHE A 169 -3.68 0.84 -9.71
N LEU A 170 -4.49 1.71 -9.11
CA LEU A 170 -5.20 2.78 -9.81
C LEU A 170 -4.37 4.06 -9.95
N LEU A 171 -3.20 4.11 -9.30
CA LEU A 171 -2.33 5.27 -9.30
C LEU A 171 -1.73 5.51 -10.68
N LYS A 172 -1.58 6.78 -11.06
CA LYS A 172 -0.87 7.16 -12.29
C LYS A 172 0.50 7.72 -11.91
N PRO A 173 1.58 7.30 -12.62
CA PRO A 173 2.90 7.85 -12.36
C PRO A 173 2.97 9.34 -12.71
N ALA A 174 3.58 10.12 -11.84
CA ALA A 174 4.02 11.47 -12.18
C ALA A 174 5.44 11.43 -12.76
N ASP A 175 5.83 12.49 -13.45
CA ASP A 175 7.19 12.59 -13.95
C ASP A 175 8.19 12.66 -12.80
N PHE A 176 9.30 11.95 -12.97
CA PHE A 176 10.48 12.05 -12.11
C PHE A 176 11.68 12.40 -13.00
N PRO A 177 11.88 13.69 -13.25
CA PRO A 177 12.90 14.13 -14.21
C PRO A 177 14.32 13.87 -13.70
N ALA A 178 15.27 13.71 -14.64
CA ALA A 178 16.65 13.33 -14.35
C ALA A 178 17.39 14.29 -13.38
N HIS A 179 16.97 15.56 -13.29
CA HIS A 179 17.58 16.48 -12.34
C HIS A 179 17.28 16.08 -10.88
N LEU A 180 16.11 15.50 -10.58
CA LEU A 180 15.79 14.98 -9.24
C LEU A 180 16.69 13.81 -8.88
N LEU A 181 17.01 12.92 -9.85
CA LEU A 181 17.99 11.84 -9.62
C LEU A 181 19.40 12.44 -9.32
N ALA A 182 19.77 13.51 -10.02
CA ALA A 182 21.04 14.18 -9.77
C ALA A 182 21.08 14.85 -8.38
N GLU A 183 19.97 15.43 -7.92
CA GLU A 183 19.83 15.98 -6.56
C GLU A 183 19.96 14.88 -5.49
N GLU A 184 19.48 13.66 -5.78
CA GLU A 184 19.67 12.47 -4.93
C GLU A 184 21.10 11.88 -5.04
N GLY A 185 21.99 12.50 -5.81
CA GLY A 185 23.36 12.06 -6.00
C GLY A 185 23.50 10.78 -6.83
N VAL A 186 22.50 10.47 -7.67
CA VAL A 186 22.51 9.31 -8.57
C VAL A 186 23.12 9.72 -9.91
N PRO A 187 24.30 9.17 -10.29
CA PRO A 187 24.90 9.44 -11.59
C PRO A 187 24.11 8.80 -12.73
N VAL A 188 24.15 9.43 -13.90
CA VAL A 188 23.58 8.88 -15.13
C VAL A 188 24.57 8.01 -15.90
N GLY A 189 24.07 7.11 -16.75
CA GLY A 189 24.89 6.37 -17.71
C GLY A 189 25.37 4.98 -17.27
N LYS A 190 24.87 4.51 -16.10
CA LYS A 190 25.07 3.14 -15.64
C LYS A 190 23.72 2.54 -15.23
N PRO A 191 23.60 1.20 -15.18
CA PRO A 191 22.41 0.56 -14.65
C PRO A 191 22.07 1.09 -13.25
N LEU A 192 20.79 1.32 -13.00
CA LEU A 192 20.28 1.77 -11.71
C LEU A 192 19.38 0.70 -11.11
N VAL A 193 19.70 0.27 -9.90
CA VAL A 193 18.91 -0.73 -9.17
C VAL A 193 18.24 -0.09 -7.97
N GLY A 194 16.92 -0.25 -7.89
CA GLY A 194 16.15 0.17 -6.72
C GLY A 194 16.12 -0.94 -5.65
N ILE A 195 16.41 -0.60 -4.40
CA ILE A 195 16.29 -1.55 -3.28
C ILE A 195 15.39 -0.96 -2.20
N SER A 196 14.36 -1.71 -1.78
CA SER A 196 13.52 -1.33 -0.64
C SER A 196 13.71 -2.28 0.53
N VAL A 197 14.17 -1.71 1.64
CA VAL A 197 14.50 -2.41 2.88
C VAL A 197 13.56 -1.97 3.99
N ARG A 198 13.17 -2.90 4.86
CA ARG A 198 12.41 -2.62 6.09
C ARG A 198 13.03 -3.37 7.28
N GLU A 199 12.44 -3.21 8.45
CA GLU A 199 12.80 -4.06 9.58
C GLU A 199 12.65 -5.56 9.26
N PRO A 200 13.55 -6.43 9.74
CA PRO A 200 13.55 -7.86 9.40
C PRO A 200 12.27 -8.57 9.84
N GLY A 201 11.75 -8.28 11.03
CA GLY A 201 10.55 -8.93 11.57
C GLY A 201 10.62 -10.45 11.47
N ARG A 202 9.50 -11.07 11.09
CA ARG A 202 9.41 -12.53 10.89
C ARG A 202 10.12 -13.04 9.66
N ALA A 203 10.54 -12.16 8.73
CA ALA A 203 11.22 -12.58 7.51
C ALA A 203 12.64 -13.08 7.75
N ALA A 204 13.26 -12.68 8.87
CA ALA A 204 14.62 -13.02 9.23
C ALA A 204 14.72 -13.37 10.73
N GLU A 205 13.85 -14.23 11.25
CA GLU A 205 13.77 -14.59 12.67
C GLU A 205 15.07 -15.17 13.23
N ARG A 206 15.89 -15.78 12.37
CA ARG A 206 17.16 -16.43 12.72
C ARG A 206 18.37 -15.52 12.57
N LEU A 207 18.19 -14.30 12.06
CA LEU A 207 19.26 -13.31 11.91
C LEU A 207 19.08 -12.19 12.93
N ASP A 208 20.19 -11.76 13.52
CA ASP A 208 20.22 -10.45 14.16
C ASP A 208 20.14 -9.34 13.09
N VAL A 209 19.86 -8.13 13.52
CA VAL A 209 19.69 -6.98 12.59
C VAL A 209 20.94 -6.75 11.75
N ASP A 210 22.12 -6.97 12.33
CA ASP A 210 23.41 -6.78 11.67
C ASP A 210 23.66 -7.86 10.59
N GLY A 211 23.39 -9.12 10.90
CA GLY A 211 23.44 -10.22 9.93
C GLY A 211 22.47 -10.05 8.77
N TYR A 212 21.27 -9.55 9.07
CA TYR A 212 20.27 -9.21 8.08
C TYR A 212 20.74 -8.08 7.15
N HIS A 213 21.31 -6.99 7.69
CA HIS A 213 21.86 -5.90 6.89
C HIS A 213 23.01 -6.37 6.00
N ARG A 214 23.90 -7.23 6.53
CA ARG A 214 24.99 -7.84 5.74
C ARG A 214 24.50 -8.66 4.56
N LEU A 215 23.47 -9.47 4.76
CA LEU A 215 22.89 -10.27 3.69
C LEU A 215 22.32 -9.38 2.57
N LEU A 216 21.61 -8.30 2.91
CA LEU A 216 21.10 -7.37 1.92
C LEU A 216 22.21 -6.54 1.24
N ALA A 217 23.30 -6.21 1.97
CA ALA A 217 24.46 -5.54 1.41
C ALA A 217 25.15 -6.38 0.32
N GLN A 218 25.20 -7.72 0.49
CA GLN A 218 25.75 -8.62 -0.51
C GLN A 218 24.98 -8.57 -1.83
N ILE A 219 23.65 -8.34 -1.80
CA ILE A 219 22.87 -8.13 -3.03
C ILE A 219 23.34 -6.85 -3.75
N GLY A 220 23.50 -5.76 -3.01
CA GLY A 220 24.00 -4.50 -3.54
C GLY A 220 25.40 -4.64 -4.14
N ASP A 221 26.34 -5.23 -3.40
CA ASP A 221 27.70 -5.47 -3.86
C ASP A 221 27.75 -6.37 -5.08
N PHE A 222 26.95 -7.45 -5.10
CA PHE A 222 26.85 -8.35 -6.24
C PHE A 222 26.41 -7.60 -7.51
N LEU A 223 25.38 -6.76 -7.43
CA LEU A 223 24.88 -5.99 -8.56
C LEU A 223 25.90 -4.96 -9.04
N VAL A 224 26.61 -4.29 -8.11
CA VAL A 224 27.71 -3.37 -8.47
C VAL A 224 28.80 -4.12 -9.23
N HIS A 225 29.25 -5.28 -8.76
CA HIS A 225 30.32 -6.04 -9.39
C HIS A 225 29.88 -6.74 -10.69
N ARG A 226 28.66 -7.25 -10.74
CA ARG A 226 28.15 -8.05 -11.88
C ARG A 226 27.80 -7.19 -13.11
N ILE A 227 27.22 -6.00 -12.88
CA ILE A 227 26.66 -5.17 -13.94
C ILE A 227 27.10 -3.70 -13.87
N ASP A 228 28.06 -3.36 -13.04
CA ASP A 228 28.56 -1.99 -12.79
C ASP A 228 27.45 -1.00 -12.39
N ALA A 229 26.44 -1.46 -11.62
CA ALA A 229 25.27 -0.71 -11.24
C ALA A 229 25.54 0.39 -10.21
N HIS A 230 24.62 1.36 -10.14
CA HIS A 230 24.35 2.14 -8.96
C HIS A 230 23.14 1.55 -8.20
N VAL A 231 23.17 1.67 -6.88
CA VAL A 231 22.08 1.20 -6.01
C VAL A 231 21.41 2.40 -5.35
N LEU A 232 20.10 2.53 -5.53
CA LEU A 232 19.30 3.53 -4.82
C LEU A 232 18.35 2.82 -3.84
N PHE A 233 18.60 3.01 -2.55
CA PHE A 233 17.66 2.57 -1.52
C PHE A 233 16.45 3.50 -1.49
N VAL A 234 15.25 2.92 -1.55
CA VAL A 234 13.98 3.66 -1.58
C VAL A 234 13.19 3.37 -0.30
N PRO A 235 13.31 4.21 0.73
CA PRO A 235 12.50 4.10 1.93
C PRO A 235 11.03 4.36 1.60
N MET A 236 10.13 3.45 1.98
CA MET A 236 8.68 3.61 1.82
C MET A 236 8.03 4.22 3.07
N GLU A 237 8.75 4.24 4.18
CA GLU A 237 8.38 4.94 5.41
C GLU A 237 9.65 5.35 6.20
N ARG A 238 9.48 6.16 7.23
CA ARG A 238 10.61 6.78 7.95
C ARG A 238 11.58 5.76 8.55
N ASP A 239 11.08 4.66 9.09
CA ASP A 239 11.92 3.67 9.75
C ASP A 239 12.80 2.89 8.77
N ASP A 240 12.42 2.83 7.49
CA ASP A 240 13.21 2.19 6.44
C ASP A 240 14.55 2.92 6.19
N ILE A 241 14.61 4.22 6.47
CA ILE A 241 15.85 5.03 6.33
C ILE A 241 16.96 4.44 7.20
N ARG A 242 16.65 4.10 8.46
CA ARG A 242 17.62 3.50 9.38
C ARG A 242 18.13 2.16 8.87
N HIS A 243 17.23 1.31 8.36
CA HIS A 243 17.62 0.01 7.81
C HIS A 243 18.41 0.16 6.50
N SER A 244 18.06 1.11 5.63
CA SER A 244 18.82 1.44 4.43
C SER A 244 20.25 1.90 4.75
N HIS A 245 20.43 2.75 5.76
CA HIS A 245 21.77 3.11 6.26
C HIS A 245 22.53 1.90 6.82
N GLY A 246 21.84 1.01 7.55
CA GLY A 246 22.45 -0.22 8.05
C GLY A 246 22.96 -1.11 6.92
N VAL A 247 22.19 -1.30 5.86
CA VAL A 247 22.62 -2.08 4.68
C VAL A 247 23.78 -1.38 3.98
N LEU A 248 23.65 -0.09 3.69
CA LEU A 248 24.69 0.69 3.01
C LEU A 248 26.03 0.66 3.77
N SER A 249 26.01 0.69 5.10
CA SER A 249 27.22 0.62 5.93
C SER A 249 27.96 -0.71 5.86
N HIS A 250 27.30 -1.77 5.42
CA HIS A 250 27.89 -3.11 5.22
C HIS A 250 28.32 -3.35 3.78
N MET A 251 27.92 -2.52 2.83
CA MET A 251 28.37 -2.65 1.43
C MET A 251 29.85 -2.38 1.30
N VAL A 252 30.57 -3.24 0.58
CA VAL A 252 31.95 -3.03 0.17
C VAL A 252 32.05 -1.87 -0.85
N ALA A 253 31.09 -1.84 -1.78
CA ALA A 253 30.97 -0.80 -2.80
C ALA A 253 30.00 0.34 -2.37
N ALA A 254 30.08 0.78 -1.11
CA ALA A 254 29.15 1.76 -0.54
C ALA A 254 29.13 3.11 -1.30
N GLU A 255 30.20 3.49 -2.00
CA GLU A 255 30.27 4.68 -2.84
C GLU A 255 29.31 4.60 -4.05
N ARG A 256 28.85 3.42 -4.41
CA ARG A 256 27.84 3.16 -5.46
C ARG A 256 26.41 3.20 -4.92
N GLY A 257 26.23 3.20 -3.61
CA GLY A 257 24.92 3.27 -2.97
C GLY A 257 24.49 4.69 -2.64
N ARG A 258 23.18 4.95 -2.77
CA ARG A 258 22.52 6.18 -2.32
C ARG A 258 21.22 5.81 -1.61
N ILE A 259 20.73 6.68 -0.76
CA ILE A 259 19.43 6.53 -0.11
C ILE A 259 18.59 7.72 -0.53
N LEU A 260 17.40 7.46 -1.07
CA LEU A 260 16.45 8.50 -1.43
C LEU A 260 16.08 9.32 -0.18
N HIS A 261 16.34 10.60 -0.18
CA HIS A 261 16.19 11.47 1.01
C HIS A 261 15.18 12.61 0.80
N GLY A 262 14.87 12.96 -0.43
CA GLY A 262 13.83 13.92 -0.74
C GLY A 262 12.44 13.46 -0.30
N THR A 263 11.53 14.41 -0.18
CA THR A 263 10.11 14.12 0.11
C THR A 263 9.35 14.09 -1.20
N TYR A 264 8.91 12.91 -1.60
CA TYR A 264 8.22 12.67 -2.86
C TYR A 264 6.80 12.13 -2.61
N SER A 265 5.88 12.50 -3.49
CA SER A 265 4.55 11.91 -3.50
C SER A 265 4.61 10.45 -3.99
N PRO A 266 3.59 9.63 -3.67
CA PRO A 266 3.50 8.27 -4.20
C PRO A 266 3.58 8.22 -5.73
N GLN A 267 2.98 9.19 -6.43
CA GLN A 267 3.01 9.28 -7.89
C GLN A 267 4.42 9.56 -8.42
N GLN A 268 5.20 10.41 -7.72
CA GLN A 268 6.60 10.67 -8.09
C GLN A 268 7.47 9.43 -7.85
N VAL A 269 7.29 8.72 -6.72
CA VAL A 269 8.02 7.47 -6.47
C VAL A 269 7.64 6.40 -7.48
N LEU A 270 6.37 6.32 -7.88
CA LEU A 270 5.93 5.45 -8.98
C LEU A 270 6.62 5.84 -10.30
N GLY A 271 6.79 7.16 -10.57
CA GLY A 271 7.54 7.66 -11.72
C GLY A 271 9.02 7.33 -11.65
N LEU A 272 9.63 7.42 -10.46
CA LEU A 272 11.03 7.04 -10.20
C LEU A 272 11.31 5.59 -10.61
N MET A 273 10.36 4.67 -10.40
CA MET A 273 10.55 3.25 -10.76
C MET A 273 10.91 3.04 -12.23
N ARG A 274 10.51 3.95 -13.13
CA ARG A 274 10.85 3.88 -14.57
C ARG A 274 12.34 4.06 -14.86
N HIS A 275 13.10 4.58 -13.91
CA HIS A 275 14.55 4.76 -14.03
C HIS A 275 15.33 3.52 -13.58
N PHE A 276 14.66 2.56 -12.94
CA PHE A 276 15.32 1.33 -12.49
C PHE A 276 15.33 0.27 -13.59
N ASP A 277 16.51 -0.29 -13.83
CA ASP A 277 16.70 -1.48 -14.66
C ASP A 277 16.27 -2.76 -13.92
N LEU A 278 16.29 -2.71 -12.58
CA LEU A 278 15.93 -3.79 -11.68
C LEU A 278 15.46 -3.23 -10.34
N ALA A 279 14.51 -3.91 -9.70
CA ALA A 279 14.09 -3.62 -8.34
C ALA A 279 14.19 -4.85 -7.44
N VAL A 280 14.66 -4.68 -6.20
CA VAL A 280 14.70 -5.74 -5.18
C VAL A 280 14.01 -5.20 -3.93
N GLY A 281 12.99 -5.87 -3.43
CA GLY A 281 12.23 -5.24 -2.37
C GLY A 281 11.49 -6.14 -1.41
N MET A 282 11.33 -5.62 -0.19
CA MET A 282 10.49 -6.20 0.86
C MET A 282 9.14 -5.49 0.97
N ARG A 283 9.07 -4.19 0.71
CA ARG A 283 7.85 -3.40 0.84
C ARG A 283 6.88 -3.69 -0.30
N LEU A 284 5.66 -4.09 0.07
CA LEU A 284 4.60 -4.45 -0.87
C LEU A 284 4.39 -3.38 -1.95
N HIS A 285 4.21 -2.13 -1.54
CA HIS A 285 3.91 -1.04 -2.48
C HIS A 285 5.11 -0.64 -3.35
N PHE A 286 6.35 -0.84 -2.89
CA PHE A 286 7.53 -0.71 -3.74
C PHE A 286 7.48 -1.71 -4.89
N LEU A 287 7.12 -2.97 -4.61
CA LEU A 287 6.97 -4.02 -5.62
C LEU A 287 5.77 -3.77 -6.54
N ILE A 288 4.64 -3.29 -5.99
CA ILE A 288 3.48 -2.87 -6.80
C ILE A 288 3.90 -1.77 -7.77
N PHE A 289 4.63 -0.75 -7.31
CA PHE A 289 5.09 0.35 -8.15
C PHE A 289 6.04 -0.13 -9.25
N ALA A 290 7.00 -1.00 -8.93
CA ALA A 290 7.87 -1.61 -9.92
C ALA A 290 7.06 -2.36 -10.99
N ALA A 291 6.12 -3.21 -10.57
CA ALA A 291 5.25 -3.96 -11.47
C ALA A 291 4.43 -3.05 -12.40
N MET A 292 3.83 -1.99 -11.86
CA MET A 292 2.96 -1.07 -12.61
C MET A 292 3.65 -0.35 -13.75
N VAL A 293 4.96 -0.10 -13.64
CA VAL A 293 5.72 0.58 -14.70
C VAL A 293 6.57 -0.37 -15.55
N GLY A 294 6.47 -1.67 -15.29
CA GLY A 294 7.19 -2.70 -16.05
C GLY A 294 8.65 -2.87 -15.61
N THR A 295 9.06 -2.35 -14.47
CA THR A 295 10.39 -2.60 -13.92
C THR A 295 10.47 -4.05 -13.42
N PRO A 296 11.41 -4.87 -13.92
CA PRO A 296 11.63 -6.22 -13.42
C PRO A 296 11.97 -6.20 -11.94
N PHE A 297 11.43 -7.13 -11.14
CA PHE A 297 11.66 -7.07 -9.71
C PHE A 297 11.79 -8.44 -9.06
N LEU A 298 12.57 -8.49 -7.96
CA LEU A 298 12.68 -9.63 -7.07
C LEU A 298 12.01 -9.30 -5.72
N PRO A 299 10.93 -9.99 -5.36
CA PRO A 299 10.33 -9.85 -4.05
C PRO A 299 11.15 -10.60 -3.00
N LEU A 300 11.35 -9.94 -1.85
CA LEU A 300 11.91 -10.53 -0.63
C LEU A 300 10.77 -10.64 0.40
N PRO A 301 9.99 -11.73 0.39
CA PRO A 301 8.79 -11.84 1.20
C PRO A 301 9.08 -11.87 2.69
N TYR A 302 8.41 -11.01 3.45
CA TYR A 302 8.40 -10.98 4.91
C TYR A 302 7.02 -11.33 5.50
N ALA A 303 5.99 -11.36 4.65
CA ALA A 303 4.60 -11.62 5.04
C ALA A 303 3.81 -12.20 3.86
N GLY A 304 2.69 -12.85 4.15
CA GLY A 304 1.81 -13.50 3.16
C GLY A 304 1.44 -12.59 1.99
N LYS A 305 1.12 -11.31 2.26
CA LYS A 305 0.76 -10.32 1.23
C LYS A 305 1.80 -10.12 0.12
N VAL A 306 3.09 -10.33 0.39
CA VAL A 306 4.16 -10.23 -0.63
C VAL A 306 4.21 -11.52 -1.45
N PHE A 307 3.97 -12.67 -0.83
CA PHE A 307 3.82 -13.95 -1.55
C PHE A 307 2.59 -13.93 -2.47
N ASP A 308 1.45 -13.43 -1.97
CA ASP A 308 0.23 -13.31 -2.77
C ASP A 308 0.46 -12.42 -4.00
N LEU A 309 1.08 -11.25 -3.82
CA LEU A 309 1.45 -10.38 -4.94
C LEU A 309 2.35 -11.11 -5.96
N ALA A 310 3.41 -11.77 -5.48
CA ALA A 310 4.33 -12.49 -6.34
C ALA A 310 3.61 -13.60 -7.12
N GLN A 311 2.76 -14.37 -6.47
CA GLN A 311 1.96 -15.42 -7.10
C GLN A 311 0.98 -14.85 -8.15
N ARG A 312 0.26 -13.78 -7.81
CA ARG A 312 -0.67 -13.11 -8.75
C ARG A 312 0.04 -12.59 -9.99
N LEU A 313 1.24 -12.05 -9.82
CA LEU A 313 2.04 -11.51 -10.92
C LEU A 313 2.92 -12.58 -11.60
N GLY A 314 2.93 -13.83 -11.12
CA GLY A 314 3.72 -14.91 -11.66
C GLY A 314 5.23 -14.71 -11.50
N VAL A 315 5.64 -13.95 -10.48
CA VAL A 315 7.03 -13.66 -10.18
C VAL A 315 7.56 -14.66 -9.14
N PRO A 316 8.74 -15.25 -9.37
CA PRO A 316 9.37 -16.10 -8.37
C PRO A 316 9.61 -15.35 -7.05
N ALA A 317 9.31 -16.00 -5.93
CA ALA A 317 9.55 -15.45 -4.62
C ALA A 317 10.29 -16.45 -3.74
N LEU A 318 11.42 -16.03 -3.17
CA LEU A 318 12.16 -16.83 -2.21
C LEU A 318 11.47 -16.81 -0.85
N ARG A 319 11.59 -17.90 -0.08
CA ARG A 319 11.00 -17.96 1.25
C ARG A 319 11.96 -17.34 2.28
N GLY A 320 11.61 -16.13 2.73
CA GLY A 320 12.34 -15.43 3.79
C GLY A 320 13.65 -14.79 3.32
N VAL A 321 14.33 -14.14 4.25
CA VAL A 321 15.65 -13.50 4.11
C VAL A 321 16.52 -14.11 5.20
N GLU A 322 17.05 -15.30 4.97
CA GLU A 322 17.86 -16.06 5.92
C GLU A 322 19.23 -16.38 5.31
N ARG A 323 20.20 -16.75 6.15
CA ARG A 323 21.58 -17.01 5.71
C ARG A 323 21.67 -18.17 4.71
N GLU A 324 20.81 -19.19 4.84
CA GLU A 324 20.75 -20.35 3.97
C GLU A 324 20.28 -20.03 2.55
N VAL A 325 19.64 -18.87 2.36
CA VAL A 325 19.16 -18.43 1.03
C VAL A 325 20.12 -17.47 0.32
N GLU A 326 21.28 -17.14 0.89
CA GLU A 326 22.26 -16.22 0.28
C GLU A 326 22.64 -16.63 -1.14
N GLY A 327 23.14 -17.86 -1.32
CA GLY A 327 23.52 -18.38 -2.65
C GLY A 327 22.34 -18.43 -3.63
N PRO A 328 21.21 -19.06 -3.28
CA PRO A 328 19.99 -19.02 -4.08
C PRO A 328 19.50 -17.62 -4.41
N LEU A 329 19.62 -16.67 -3.47
CA LEU A 329 19.20 -15.28 -3.64
C LEU A 329 20.05 -14.56 -4.70
N LEU A 330 21.37 -14.66 -4.60
CA LEU A 330 22.28 -14.06 -5.59
C LEU A 330 22.12 -14.70 -6.98
N ALA A 331 21.91 -16.01 -7.05
CA ALA A 331 21.64 -16.71 -8.29
C ALA A 331 20.31 -16.25 -8.93
N GLU A 332 19.29 -15.96 -8.12
CA GLU A 332 18.02 -15.47 -8.64
C GLU A 332 18.12 -14.00 -9.09
N VAL A 333 18.91 -13.17 -8.40
CA VAL A 333 19.22 -11.80 -8.83
C VAL A 333 19.96 -11.81 -10.18
N ASP A 334 20.94 -12.71 -10.35
CA ASP A 334 21.69 -12.86 -11.61
C ASP A 334 20.77 -13.29 -12.76
N ARG A 335 19.93 -14.29 -12.52
CA ARG A 335 18.96 -14.78 -13.50
C ARG A 335 17.93 -13.70 -13.87
N LEU A 336 17.45 -12.97 -12.87
CA LEU A 336 16.50 -11.87 -13.10
C LEU A 336 17.10 -10.78 -14.00
N TRP A 337 18.38 -10.48 -13.82
CA TRP A 337 19.08 -9.53 -14.70
C TRP A 337 19.15 -10.03 -16.13
N ASP A 338 19.52 -11.28 -16.33
CA ASP A 338 19.65 -11.86 -17.67
C ASP A 338 18.29 -12.02 -18.38
N GLU A 339 17.22 -12.32 -17.65
CA GLU A 339 15.85 -12.54 -18.14
C GLU A 339 14.94 -11.28 -17.99
N ARG A 340 15.48 -10.12 -17.65
CA ARG A 340 14.69 -8.95 -17.21
C ARG A 340 13.61 -8.49 -18.19
N GLU A 341 13.91 -8.52 -19.49
CA GLU A 341 12.97 -8.10 -20.54
C GLU A 341 11.80 -9.08 -20.65
N GLU A 342 12.08 -10.38 -20.71
CA GLU A 342 11.06 -11.44 -20.76
C GLU A 342 10.16 -11.40 -19.52
N ARG A 343 10.76 -11.25 -18.34
CA ARG A 343 10.02 -11.18 -17.07
C ARG A 343 9.17 -9.92 -16.96
N ALA A 344 9.66 -8.79 -17.44
CA ALA A 344 8.88 -7.55 -17.48
C ALA A 344 7.63 -7.70 -18.37
N GLU A 345 7.77 -8.28 -19.56
CA GLU A 345 6.65 -8.55 -20.47
C GLU A 345 5.63 -9.53 -19.87
N ALA A 346 6.11 -10.61 -19.24
CA ALA A 346 5.24 -11.59 -18.58
C ALA A 346 4.45 -10.96 -17.44
N THR A 347 5.10 -10.10 -16.64
CA THR A 347 4.48 -9.40 -15.51
C THR A 347 3.47 -8.36 -16.00
N ALA A 348 3.77 -7.60 -17.06
CA ALA A 348 2.89 -6.55 -17.58
C ALA A 348 1.49 -7.05 -17.95
N ARG A 349 1.38 -8.26 -18.51
CA ARG A 349 0.07 -8.88 -18.83
C ARG A 349 -0.76 -9.11 -17.57
N ARG A 350 -0.15 -9.62 -16.51
CA ARG A 350 -0.83 -9.87 -15.22
C ARG A 350 -1.16 -8.59 -14.47
N VAL A 351 -0.31 -7.56 -14.59
CA VAL A 351 -0.59 -6.23 -14.01
C VAL A 351 -1.86 -5.64 -14.62
N ALA A 352 -2.08 -5.78 -15.93
CA ALA A 352 -3.30 -5.32 -16.56
C ALA A 352 -4.55 -5.98 -15.98
N GLU A 353 -4.52 -7.30 -15.73
CA GLU A 353 -5.60 -8.04 -15.08
C GLU A 353 -5.83 -7.55 -13.63
N VAL A 354 -4.75 -7.29 -12.89
CA VAL A 354 -4.84 -6.79 -11.50
C VAL A 354 -5.39 -5.35 -11.45
N CYS A 355 -5.00 -4.49 -12.40
CA CYS A 355 -5.56 -3.15 -12.54
C CYS A 355 -7.07 -3.18 -12.83
N GLU A 356 -7.52 -4.09 -13.69
CA GLU A 356 -8.94 -4.31 -13.95
C GLU A 356 -9.69 -4.78 -12.69
N GLN A 357 -9.10 -5.71 -11.94
CA GLN A 357 -9.66 -6.15 -10.65
C GLN A 357 -9.74 -5.00 -9.63
N ALA A 358 -8.75 -4.09 -9.60
CA ALA A 358 -8.78 -2.91 -8.73
C ALA A 358 -9.96 -1.98 -9.06
N GLN A 359 -10.33 -1.86 -10.35
CA GLN A 359 -11.53 -1.13 -10.78
C GLN A 359 -12.83 -1.74 -10.26
N GLY A 360 -12.85 -3.04 -9.96
CA GLY A 360 -14.02 -3.69 -9.37
C GLY A 360 -14.46 -3.08 -8.04
N THR A 361 -13.53 -2.52 -7.24
CA THR A 361 -13.87 -1.77 -6.02
C THR A 361 -14.64 -0.49 -6.37
N SER A 362 -14.25 0.19 -7.43
CA SER A 362 -14.94 1.39 -7.95
C SER A 362 -16.38 1.08 -8.34
N GLU A 363 -16.62 -0.05 -8.99
CA GLU A 363 -17.97 -0.46 -9.42
C GLU A 363 -18.88 -0.75 -8.23
N VAL A 364 -18.36 -1.48 -7.23
CA VAL A 364 -19.10 -1.76 -5.99
C VAL A 364 -19.42 -0.46 -5.25
N THR A 365 -18.45 0.45 -5.14
CA THR A 365 -18.64 1.75 -4.48
C THR A 365 -19.69 2.59 -5.20
N ARG A 366 -19.66 2.62 -6.54
CA ARG A 366 -20.64 3.34 -7.38
C ARG A 366 -22.06 2.89 -7.09
N ALA A 367 -22.31 1.59 -7.04
CA ALA A 367 -23.64 1.06 -6.77
C ALA A 367 -24.19 1.53 -5.40
N VAL A 368 -23.33 1.61 -4.39
CA VAL A 368 -23.71 2.15 -3.06
C VAL A 368 -24.01 3.64 -3.13
N LEU A 369 -23.18 4.42 -3.78
CA LEU A 369 -23.37 5.87 -3.93
C LEU A 369 -24.67 6.21 -4.68
N GLU A 370 -24.98 5.49 -5.75
CA GLU A 370 -26.25 5.63 -6.49
C GLU A 370 -27.46 5.31 -5.61
N SER A 371 -27.37 4.27 -4.79
CA SER A 371 -28.45 3.90 -3.82
C SER A 371 -28.66 5.01 -2.79
N LEU A 372 -27.59 5.59 -2.23
CA LEU A 372 -27.68 6.67 -1.26
C LEU A 372 -28.29 7.95 -1.87
N ARG A 373 -27.93 8.31 -3.10
CA ARG A 373 -28.55 9.42 -3.83
C ARG A 373 -30.05 9.23 -4.01
N SER A 374 -30.45 8.02 -4.43
CA SER A 374 -31.87 7.69 -4.64
C SER A 374 -32.66 7.84 -3.34
N GLN A 375 -32.10 7.38 -2.22
CA GLN A 375 -32.73 7.52 -0.90
C GLN A 375 -32.80 8.99 -0.44
N ALA A 376 -31.78 9.80 -0.70
CA ALA A 376 -31.79 11.22 -0.37
C ALA A 376 -32.87 11.98 -1.13
N LEU A 377 -33.07 11.67 -2.42
CA LEU A 377 -34.13 12.28 -3.26
C LEU A 377 -35.53 11.86 -2.80
N THR A 378 -35.69 10.71 -2.17
CA THR A 378 -37.01 10.22 -1.70
C THR A 378 -37.38 10.82 -0.34
N ARG A 379 -36.44 11.40 0.40
CA ARG A 379 -36.65 12.02 1.72
C ARG A 379 -36.99 13.52 1.65
N VAL A 380 -36.93 14.11 0.47
CA VAL A 380 -37.34 15.51 0.18
C VAL A 380 -38.75 15.55 -0.43
#